data_893cb1b844247e9f9c212e453e6a72ca
#
_entry.id   893cb1b844247e9f9c212e453e6a72ca
#
_cell.length_a   1.000
_cell.length_b   1.000
_cell.length_c   1.000
_cell.angle_alpha   90.00
_cell.angle_beta   90.00
_cell.angle_gamma   90.00
#
_symmetry.space_group_name_H-M   'P 1'
#
loop_
_entity.id
_entity.type
_entity.pdbx_description
1 polymer ?
#
loop_
_entity_poly.entity_id
_entity_poly.type
_entity_poly.pdbx_seq_one_letter_code
_entity_poly.pdbx_strand_id
1 'polypeptide(L)'
;MPNRPKSKQKNNPSSVYFLQRMKIIYKKGIRNGYAKLEEGSVCLIIPSIMQGDQAFLQKMQTLGEKLQQKADQKQKNQIFSPEGVLLFGERIPLTDLPPMKDQKQRTAFFKQELFDYANPLLQRFASELGFPPIPLTIKKVQSKRGSCTYDNRIMLNLSLVHLPTRLTQYVVAHEACHLLAKHHQPSFRALVAKFCPHYKVLRKELKNQIFIS
;
A
#
# COMPACT_ATOMS: atom_id res chain seq x y z
N MET A 1 10.73 51.65 -2.04
CA MET A 1 10.56 50.27 -1.54
C MET A 1 9.11 49.87 -1.69
N PRO A 2 8.72 48.96 -2.58
CA PRO A 2 7.33 48.52 -2.70
C PRO A 2 7.02 47.34 -1.78
N ASN A 3 5.87 47.42 -1.15
CA ASN A 3 5.23 46.49 -0.24
C ASN A 3 5.09 45.08 -0.85
N ARG A 4 5.54 44.05 -0.12
CA ARG A 4 5.22 42.64 -0.44
C ARG A 4 3.76 42.34 -0.01
N PRO A 5 2.94 41.72 -0.85
CA PRO A 5 1.61 41.29 -0.47
C PRO A 5 1.68 40.06 0.46
N LYS A 6 0.90 40.11 1.55
CA LYS A 6 0.68 39.00 2.48
C LYS A 6 0.05 37.81 1.76
N SER A 7 0.65 36.62 1.90
CA SER A 7 0.15 35.37 1.37
C SER A 7 -1.24 35.06 1.97
N LYS A 8 -2.25 34.97 1.12
CA LYS A 8 -3.58 34.47 1.46
C LYS A 8 -3.46 32.97 1.79
N GLN A 9 -3.77 32.59 3.01
CA GLN A 9 -4.03 31.20 3.37
C GLN A 9 -5.13 30.65 2.48
N LYS A 10 -4.81 29.68 1.66
CA LYS A 10 -5.80 28.90 0.91
C LYS A 10 -6.52 27.98 1.90
N ASN A 11 -7.73 28.32 2.27
CA ASN A 11 -8.64 27.40 2.93
C ASN A 11 -8.94 26.25 1.97
N ASN A 12 -8.47 25.05 2.33
CA ASN A 12 -8.69 23.83 1.56
C ASN A 12 -10.13 23.34 1.83
N PRO A 13 -11.02 23.29 0.83
CA PRO A 13 -12.43 22.92 1.03
C PRO A 13 -12.62 21.50 1.56
N SER A 14 -11.63 20.62 1.42
CA SER A 14 -11.64 19.27 2.00
C SER A 14 -11.68 19.23 3.53
N SER A 15 -11.19 20.29 4.20
CA SER A 15 -11.14 20.37 5.66
C SER A 15 -12.53 20.57 6.29
N VAL A 16 -13.44 21.28 5.62
CA VAL A 16 -14.78 21.61 6.15
C VAL A 16 -15.71 20.40 6.13
N TYR A 17 -15.64 19.54 5.10
CA TYR A 17 -16.43 18.31 5.01
C TYR A 17 -15.98 17.23 6.01
N PHE A 18 -14.73 17.27 6.45
CA PHE A 18 -14.17 16.30 7.38
C PHE A 18 -14.61 16.54 8.83
N LEU A 19 -14.82 17.80 9.21
CA LEU A 19 -15.26 18.20 10.56
C LEU A 19 -16.65 17.67 10.93
N GLN A 20 -17.53 17.38 9.95
CA GLN A 20 -18.88 16.84 10.19
C GLN A 20 -18.90 15.36 10.60
N ARG A 21 -17.77 14.62 10.52
CA ARG A 21 -17.70 13.19 10.83
C ARG A 21 -16.99 12.85 12.14
N MET A 22 -16.43 13.83 12.87
CA MET A 22 -15.74 13.57 14.13
C MET A 22 -16.64 13.91 15.32
N LYS A 23 -16.85 12.95 16.20
CA LYS A 23 -17.56 13.15 17.46
C LYS A 23 -16.58 13.63 18.53
N ILE A 24 -16.88 14.78 19.18
CA ILE A 24 -16.09 15.30 20.30
C ILE A 24 -16.84 15.00 21.60
N ILE A 25 -16.13 14.36 22.53
CA ILE A 25 -16.65 14.01 23.86
C ILE A 25 -15.73 14.62 24.92
N TYR A 26 -16.27 15.50 25.75
CA TYR A 26 -15.55 16.04 26.91
C TYR A 26 -15.73 15.11 28.13
N LYS A 27 -14.60 14.67 28.72
CA LYS A 27 -14.61 13.74 29.84
C LYS A 27 -13.89 14.33 31.04
N LYS A 28 -14.54 14.28 32.23
CA LYS A 28 -13.92 14.66 33.50
C LYS A 28 -12.96 13.56 33.99
N GLY A 29 -11.93 13.94 34.74
CA GLY A 29 -11.02 12.98 35.41
C GLY A 29 -9.94 12.36 34.51
N ILE A 30 -9.80 12.79 33.25
CA ILE A 30 -8.70 12.38 32.39
C ILE A 30 -7.69 13.52 32.25
N ARG A 31 -6.39 13.19 32.18
CA ARG A 31 -5.30 14.17 32.02
C ARG A 31 -4.97 14.43 30.55
N ASN A 32 -5.09 13.42 29.69
CA ASN A 32 -4.72 13.52 28.28
C ASN A 32 -5.92 13.26 27.39
N GLY A 33 -6.03 14.01 26.27
CA GLY A 33 -6.96 13.69 25.21
C GLY A 33 -6.45 12.54 24.34
N TYR A 34 -7.36 11.79 23.75
CA TYR A 34 -7.04 10.73 22.80
C TYR A 34 -8.12 10.60 21.74
N ALA A 35 -7.75 10.05 20.59
CA ALA A 35 -8.67 9.70 19.52
C ALA A 35 -8.89 8.19 19.47
N LYS A 36 -10.13 7.75 19.25
CA LYS A 36 -10.49 6.34 19.03
C LYS A 36 -11.41 6.22 17.82
N LEU A 37 -11.41 5.05 17.19
CA LEU A 37 -12.34 4.72 16.12
C LEU A 37 -13.53 3.94 16.73
N GLU A 38 -14.74 4.43 16.49
CA GLU A 38 -15.99 3.76 16.86
C GLU A 38 -16.90 3.70 15.64
N GLU A 39 -17.35 2.51 15.27
CA GLU A 39 -18.28 2.29 14.14
C GLU A 39 -17.85 3.01 12.83
N GLY A 40 -16.54 2.97 12.53
CA GLY A 40 -15.97 3.60 11.33
C GLY A 40 -15.79 5.13 11.41
N SER A 41 -16.18 5.77 12.53
CA SER A 41 -16.04 7.21 12.76
C SER A 41 -15.05 7.51 13.89
N VAL A 42 -14.32 8.61 13.79
CA VAL A 42 -13.39 9.03 14.83
C VAL A 42 -14.12 9.76 15.95
N CYS A 43 -13.91 9.28 17.18
CA CYS A 43 -14.27 9.98 18.42
C CYS A 43 -13.04 10.61 19.06
N LEU A 44 -13.08 11.92 19.31
CA LEU A 44 -12.09 12.65 20.08
C LEU A 44 -12.55 12.74 21.53
N ILE A 45 -11.77 12.16 22.44
CA ILE A 45 -12.03 12.23 23.89
C ILE A 45 -11.10 13.30 24.45
N ILE A 46 -11.70 14.38 24.98
CA ILE A 46 -10.98 15.58 25.41
C ILE A 46 -11.22 15.81 26.90
N PRO A 47 -10.17 16.12 27.70
CA PRO A 47 -10.36 16.51 29.10
C PRO A 47 -11.28 17.71 29.20
N SER A 48 -12.27 17.68 30.10
CA SER A 48 -13.23 18.80 30.26
C SER A 48 -12.53 20.12 30.61
N ILE A 49 -11.35 20.07 31.26
CA ILE A 49 -10.56 21.24 31.61
C ILE A 49 -9.97 21.94 30.37
N MET A 50 -9.85 21.25 29.23
CA MET A 50 -9.34 21.77 27.95
C MET A 50 -10.50 22.25 27.03
N GLN A 51 -11.71 22.32 27.54
CA GLN A 51 -12.85 22.84 26.80
C GLN A 51 -12.62 24.33 26.53
N GLY A 52 -12.61 24.74 25.25
CA GLY A 52 -12.30 26.12 24.83
C GLY A 52 -10.84 26.37 24.46
N ASP A 53 -9.90 25.49 24.77
CA ASP A 53 -8.52 25.60 24.31
C ASP A 53 -8.42 25.25 22.81
N GLN A 54 -8.36 26.29 21.98
CA GLN A 54 -8.36 26.16 20.51
C GLN A 54 -7.09 25.44 20.01
N ALA A 55 -5.93 25.67 20.63
CA ALA A 55 -4.68 25.04 20.22
C ALA A 55 -4.71 23.52 20.51
N PHE A 56 -5.26 23.16 21.68
CA PHE A 56 -5.45 21.75 22.04
C PHE A 56 -6.47 21.05 21.12
N LEU A 57 -7.60 21.71 20.82
CA LEU A 57 -8.62 21.19 19.91
C LEU A 57 -8.05 20.94 18.50
N GLN A 58 -7.28 21.88 17.96
CA GLN A 58 -6.62 21.73 16.65
C GLN A 58 -5.63 20.55 16.63
N LYS A 59 -4.85 20.37 17.71
CA LYS A 59 -3.96 19.20 17.86
C LYS A 59 -4.75 17.90 17.87
N MET A 60 -5.86 17.84 18.59
CA MET A 60 -6.71 16.65 18.66
C MET A 60 -7.40 16.35 17.32
N GLN A 61 -7.84 17.37 16.60
CA GLN A 61 -8.39 17.23 15.25
C GLN A 61 -7.36 16.63 14.28
N THR A 62 -6.14 17.15 14.26
CA THR A 62 -5.04 16.59 13.45
C THR A 62 -4.76 15.13 13.80
N LEU A 63 -4.84 14.76 15.09
CA LEU A 63 -4.68 13.38 15.52
C LEU A 63 -5.82 12.50 15.01
N GLY A 64 -7.05 12.99 15.08
CA GLY A 64 -8.25 12.32 14.57
C GLY A 64 -8.20 12.10 13.06
N GLU A 65 -7.79 13.12 12.30
CA GLU A 65 -7.61 13.03 10.85
C GLU A 65 -6.61 11.94 10.46
N LYS A 66 -5.46 11.89 11.16
CA LYS A 66 -4.45 10.84 10.94
C LYS A 66 -4.99 9.44 11.25
N LEU A 67 -5.82 9.32 12.29
CA LEU A 67 -6.43 8.04 12.66
C LEU A 67 -7.46 7.62 11.60
N GLN A 68 -8.30 8.54 11.13
CA GLN A 68 -9.29 8.27 10.08
C GLN A 68 -8.59 7.88 8.77
N GLN A 69 -7.60 8.64 8.33
CA GLN A 69 -6.82 8.33 7.13
C GLN A 69 -6.22 6.91 7.18
N LYS A 70 -5.67 6.51 8.35
CA LYS A 70 -5.16 5.15 8.53
C LYS A 70 -6.26 4.08 8.46
N ALA A 71 -7.44 4.37 9.01
CA ALA A 71 -8.58 3.45 8.96
C ALA A 71 -9.12 3.30 7.53
N ASP A 72 -9.30 4.42 6.82
CA ASP A 72 -9.75 4.44 5.43
C ASP A 72 -8.75 3.71 4.51
N GLN A 73 -7.45 3.93 4.75
CA GLN A 73 -6.41 3.23 4.00
C GLN A 73 -6.38 1.73 4.30
N LYS A 74 -6.62 1.34 5.56
CA LYS A 74 -6.75 -0.07 5.93
C LYS A 74 -7.96 -0.71 5.26
N GLN A 75 -9.10 -0.02 5.19
CA GLN A 75 -10.31 -0.50 4.51
C GLN A 75 -10.09 -0.60 2.99
N LYS A 76 -9.47 0.41 2.36
CA LYS A 76 -9.12 0.39 0.92
C LYS A 76 -8.15 -0.75 0.58
N ASN A 77 -7.24 -1.08 1.47
CA ASN A 77 -6.26 -2.15 1.28
C ASN A 77 -6.78 -3.54 1.71
N GLN A 78 -8.03 -3.64 2.15
CA GLN A 78 -8.65 -4.92 2.47
C GLN A 78 -8.80 -5.73 1.17
N ILE A 79 -8.20 -6.93 1.13
CA ILE A 79 -8.19 -7.77 -0.07
C ILE A 79 -9.61 -8.15 -0.48
N PHE A 80 -10.41 -8.61 0.48
CA PHE A 80 -11.82 -8.93 0.27
C PHE A 80 -12.70 -7.94 1.03
N SER A 81 -13.71 -7.39 0.37
CA SER A 81 -14.74 -6.53 0.96
C SER A 81 -16.10 -6.89 0.34
N PRO A 82 -17.22 -6.36 0.89
CA PRO A 82 -18.54 -6.54 0.25
C PRO A 82 -18.60 -6.03 -1.20
N GLU A 83 -17.76 -5.07 -1.55
CA GLU A 83 -17.68 -4.46 -2.87
C GLU A 83 -16.88 -5.31 -3.88
N GLY A 84 -16.16 -6.34 -3.41
CA GLY A 84 -15.35 -7.19 -4.28
C GLY A 84 -13.98 -7.53 -3.71
N VAL A 85 -13.08 -7.97 -4.60
CA VAL A 85 -11.70 -8.33 -4.29
C VAL A 85 -10.72 -7.36 -4.96
N LEU A 86 -9.62 -7.10 -4.28
CA LEU A 86 -8.53 -6.28 -4.82
C LEU A 86 -7.67 -7.14 -5.77
N LEU A 87 -7.65 -6.79 -7.06
CA LEU A 87 -6.86 -7.44 -8.10
C LEU A 87 -6.05 -6.38 -8.83
N PHE A 88 -4.74 -6.49 -8.82
CA PHE A 88 -3.79 -5.53 -9.40
C PHE A 88 -4.01 -4.06 -9.02
N GLY A 89 -4.51 -3.84 -7.78
CA GLY A 89 -4.79 -2.50 -7.24
C GLY A 89 -6.18 -1.97 -7.57
N GLU A 90 -6.97 -2.69 -8.33
CA GLU A 90 -8.36 -2.37 -8.66
C GLU A 90 -9.34 -3.25 -7.87
N ARG A 91 -10.51 -2.70 -7.55
CA ARG A 91 -11.57 -3.43 -6.85
C ARG A 91 -12.47 -4.08 -7.88
N ILE A 92 -12.40 -5.41 -7.99
CA ILE A 92 -13.20 -6.19 -8.93
C ILE A 92 -14.40 -6.79 -8.19
N PRO A 93 -15.65 -6.55 -8.62
CA PRO A 93 -16.83 -7.18 -8.05
C PRO A 93 -16.72 -8.71 -8.09
N LEU A 94 -17.20 -9.39 -7.05
CA LEU A 94 -17.15 -10.86 -7.02
C LEU A 94 -17.97 -11.52 -8.12
N THR A 95 -18.97 -10.81 -8.64
CA THR A 95 -19.80 -11.25 -9.78
C THR A 95 -19.03 -11.34 -11.10
N ASP A 96 -17.97 -10.54 -11.22
CA ASP A 96 -17.15 -10.45 -12.45
C ASP A 96 -16.01 -11.47 -12.46
N LEU A 97 -15.89 -12.24 -11.37
CA LEU A 97 -14.88 -13.29 -11.23
C LEU A 97 -15.49 -14.67 -11.51
N PRO A 98 -14.69 -15.62 -11.97
CA PRO A 98 -15.16 -16.99 -12.13
C PRO A 98 -15.62 -17.55 -10.78
N PRO A 99 -16.66 -18.41 -10.76
CA PRO A 99 -17.15 -18.99 -9.52
C PRO A 99 -16.06 -19.85 -8.85
N MET A 100 -15.74 -19.48 -7.62
CA MET A 100 -14.72 -20.16 -6.80
C MET A 100 -15.35 -20.71 -5.53
N LYS A 101 -15.53 -22.02 -5.47
CA LYS A 101 -16.25 -22.71 -4.39
C LYS A 101 -15.47 -22.75 -3.07
N ASP A 102 -14.16 -22.78 -3.14
CA ASP A 102 -13.31 -22.95 -1.96
C ASP A 102 -12.02 -22.13 -2.01
N GLN A 103 -11.27 -22.16 -0.93
CA GLN A 103 -9.99 -21.44 -0.79
C GLN A 103 -8.92 -21.96 -1.78
N LYS A 104 -8.95 -23.24 -2.15
CA LYS A 104 -8.00 -23.85 -3.08
C LYS A 104 -8.19 -23.28 -4.48
N GLN A 105 -9.44 -23.20 -4.94
CA GLN A 105 -9.80 -22.62 -6.25
C GLN A 105 -9.44 -21.13 -6.29
N ARG A 106 -9.75 -20.36 -5.23
CA ARG A 106 -9.35 -18.95 -5.13
C ARG A 106 -7.83 -18.78 -5.22
N THR A 107 -7.09 -19.61 -4.48
CA THR A 107 -5.63 -19.56 -4.51
C THR A 107 -5.08 -19.92 -5.89
N ALA A 108 -5.66 -20.90 -6.57
CA ALA A 108 -5.25 -21.29 -7.91
C ALA A 108 -5.53 -20.16 -8.93
N PHE A 109 -6.70 -19.54 -8.87
CA PHE A 109 -7.05 -18.39 -9.69
C PHE A 109 -6.05 -17.24 -9.54
N PHE A 110 -5.81 -16.77 -8.31
CA PHE A 110 -4.87 -15.67 -8.08
C PHE A 110 -3.42 -16.02 -8.43
N LYS A 111 -3.02 -17.29 -8.31
CA LYS A 111 -1.72 -17.75 -8.79
C LYS A 111 -1.61 -17.64 -10.29
N GLN A 112 -2.66 -18.04 -11.02
CA GLN A 112 -2.70 -17.98 -12.48
C GLN A 112 -2.65 -16.53 -12.93
N GLU A 113 -3.51 -15.65 -12.38
CA GLU A 113 -3.52 -14.21 -12.70
C GLU A 113 -2.14 -13.57 -12.51
N LEU A 114 -1.50 -13.84 -11.37
CA LEU A 114 -0.16 -13.29 -11.12
C LEU A 114 0.89 -13.88 -12.06
N PHE A 115 0.81 -15.17 -12.38
CA PHE A 115 1.73 -15.83 -13.29
C PHE A 115 1.60 -15.25 -14.70
N ASP A 116 0.39 -15.11 -15.22
CA ASP A 116 0.11 -14.60 -16.55
C ASP A 116 0.57 -13.15 -16.72
N TYR A 117 0.46 -12.35 -15.66
CA TYR A 117 0.99 -10.99 -15.65
C TYR A 117 2.52 -10.94 -15.52
N ALA A 118 3.09 -11.70 -14.57
CA ALA A 118 4.49 -11.55 -14.17
C ALA A 118 5.46 -12.32 -15.09
N ASN A 119 5.06 -13.46 -15.63
CA ASN A 119 5.95 -14.31 -16.42
C ASN A 119 6.44 -13.61 -17.71
N PRO A 120 5.59 -13.01 -18.55
CA PRO A 120 6.06 -12.28 -19.75
C PRO A 120 7.02 -11.14 -19.39
N LEU A 121 6.77 -10.42 -18.30
CA LEU A 121 7.66 -9.37 -17.81
C LEU A 121 9.01 -9.91 -17.39
N LEU A 122 9.01 -11.02 -16.63
CA LEU A 122 10.24 -11.69 -16.19
C LEU A 122 11.06 -12.16 -17.38
N GLN A 123 10.44 -12.82 -18.36
CA GLN A 123 11.16 -13.33 -19.53
C GLN A 123 11.77 -12.19 -20.35
N ARG A 124 11.04 -11.08 -20.51
CA ARG A 124 11.57 -9.87 -21.16
C ARG A 124 12.79 -9.33 -20.40
N PHE A 125 12.71 -9.14 -19.10
CA PHE A 125 13.83 -8.61 -18.30
C PHE A 125 15.02 -9.59 -18.31
N ALA A 126 14.78 -10.90 -18.22
CA ALA A 126 15.83 -11.90 -18.32
C ALA A 126 16.54 -11.85 -19.68
N SER A 127 15.80 -11.77 -20.77
CA SER A 127 16.35 -11.64 -22.13
C SER A 127 17.18 -10.36 -22.29
N GLU A 128 16.71 -9.21 -21.79
CA GLU A 128 17.47 -7.96 -21.81
C GLU A 128 18.77 -8.01 -20.97
N LEU A 129 18.83 -8.94 -20.00
CA LEU A 129 20.02 -9.21 -19.18
C LEU A 129 20.91 -10.33 -19.75
N GLY A 130 20.54 -10.91 -20.90
CA GLY A 130 21.30 -11.97 -21.57
C GLY A 130 21.08 -13.38 -21.01
N PHE A 131 19.98 -13.60 -20.28
CA PHE A 131 19.63 -14.91 -19.72
C PHE A 131 18.60 -15.66 -20.59
N PRO A 132 18.65 -17.00 -20.61
CA PRO A 132 17.60 -17.83 -21.19
C PRO A 132 16.31 -17.69 -20.36
N PRO A 133 15.19 -18.28 -20.81
CA PRO A 133 13.94 -18.28 -20.04
C PRO A 133 14.13 -18.79 -18.60
N ILE A 134 13.64 -18.01 -17.64
CA ILE A 134 13.82 -18.23 -16.21
C ILE A 134 12.56 -18.88 -15.61
N PRO A 135 12.69 -19.97 -14.84
CA PRO A 135 11.56 -20.57 -14.14
C PRO A 135 10.95 -19.60 -13.10
N LEU A 136 9.63 -19.37 -13.19
CA LEU A 136 8.86 -18.59 -12.24
C LEU A 136 7.97 -19.50 -11.39
N THR A 137 7.96 -19.28 -10.08
CA THR A 137 7.05 -19.96 -9.14
C THR A 137 6.29 -18.92 -8.31
N ILE A 138 4.97 -19.11 -8.14
CA ILE A 138 4.14 -18.29 -7.26
C ILE A 138 3.86 -19.05 -5.97
N LYS A 139 4.24 -18.46 -4.81
CA LYS A 139 4.02 -19.06 -3.48
C LYS A 139 3.36 -18.09 -2.53
N LYS A 140 2.53 -18.57 -1.61
CA LYS A 140 2.04 -17.78 -0.47
C LYS A 140 3.10 -17.86 0.63
N VAL A 141 3.77 -16.75 0.94
CA VAL A 141 4.80 -16.64 1.98
C VAL A 141 4.60 -15.37 2.81
N GLN A 142 5.09 -15.35 4.05
CA GLN A 142 4.85 -14.23 4.98
C GLN A 142 5.94 -13.15 4.94
N SER A 143 7.21 -13.54 4.74
CA SER A 143 8.35 -12.68 5.04
C SER A 143 8.96 -11.95 3.86
N LYS A 144 8.65 -12.34 2.63
CA LYS A 144 9.27 -11.76 1.42
C LYS A 144 8.27 -11.61 0.27
N ARG A 145 8.55 -10.66 -0.62
CA ARG A 145 7.71 -10.39 -1.79
C ARG A 145 8.14 -11.16 -3.02
N GLY A 146 9.43 -11.48 -3.08
CA GLY A 146 10.04 -12.30 -4.10
C GLY A 146 11.37 -12.86 -3.61
N SER A 147 12.01 -13.68 -4.40
CA SER A 147 13.39 -14.13 -4.24
C SER A 147 13.93 -14.74 -5.53
N CYS A 148 15.21 -14.50 -5.78
CA CYS A 148 15.99 -15.18 -6.80
C CYS A 148 16.96 -16.14 -6.10
N THR A 149 16.93 -17.42 -6.46
CA THR A 149 17.85 -18.43 -5.93
C THR A 149 19.22 -18.30 -6.61
N TYR A 150 20.22 -18.98 -6.05
CA TYR A 150 21.56 -19.00 -6.64
C TYR A 150 21.57 -19.64 -8.05
N ASP A 151 20.74 -20.66 -8.26
CA ASP A 151 20.53 -21.35 -9.54
C ASP A 151 19.51 -20.66 -10.46
N ASN A 152 19.30 -19.34 -10.26
CA ASN A 152 18.49 -18.48 -11.11
C ASN A 152 17.00 -18.84 -11.23
N ARG A 153 16.40 -19.44 -10.21
CA ARG A 153 14.93 -19.59 -10.13
C ARG A 153 14.33 -18.43 -9.40
N ILE A 154 13.23 -17.90 -9.94
CA ILE A 154 12.52 -16.76 -9.32
C ILE A 154 11.23 -17.24 -8.69
N MET A 155 11.01 -16.79 -7.46
CA MET A 155 9.75 -16.96 -6.73
C MET A 155 9.14 -15.60 -6.45
N LEU A 156 7.82 -15.46 -6.70
CA LEU A 156 7.04 -14.28 -6.31
C LEU A 156 6.00 -14.65 -5.28
N ASN A 157 5.71 -13.72 -4.39
CA ASN A 157 4.68 -13.87 -3.38
C ASN A 157 3.30 -13.64 -4.02
N LEU A 158 2.38 -14.57 -3.77
CA LEU A 158 0.99 -14.48 -4.23
C LEU A 158 0.31 -13.14 -3.90
N SER A 159 0.65 -12.54 -2.77
CA SER A 159 0.09 -11.25 -2.35
C SER A 159 0.33 -10.09 -3.33
N LEU A 160 1.30 -10.24 -4.25
CA LEU A 160 1.55 -9.23 -5.30
C LEU A 160 0.38 -9.06 -6.26
N VAL A 161 -0.48 -10.09 -6.41
CA VAL A 161 -1.68 -10.01 -7.25
C VAL A 161 -2.68 -8.95 -6.77
N HIS A 162 -2.62 -8.59 -5.49
CA HIS A 162 -3.49 -7.58 -4.89
C HIS A 162 -2.89 -6.17 -4.93
N LEU A 163 -1.63 -6.01 -5.34
CA LEU A 163 -0.96 -4.72 -5.43
C LEU A 163 -1.13 -4.09 -6.81
N PRO A 164 -1.06 -2.75 -6.91
CA PRO A 164 -1.01 -2.07 -8.20
C PRO A 164 0.07 -2.65 -9.11
N THR A 165 -0.23 -2.78 -10.40
CA THR A 165 0.65 -3.37 -11.42
C THR A 165 2.06 -2.80 -11.38
N ARG A 166 2.22 -1.47 -11.18
CA ARG A 166 3.52 -0.81 -11.08
C ARG A 166 4.39 -1.36 -9.94
N LEU A 167 3.79 -1.76 -8.80
CA LEU A 167 4.52 -2.34 -7.67
C LEU A 167 4.92 -3.79 -7.97
N THR A 168 4.03 -4.56 -8.59
CA THR A 168 4.31 -5.93 -9.03
C THR A 168 5.43 -5.93 -10.08
N GLN A 169 5.36 -5.05 -11.08
CA GLN A 169 6.41 -4.87 -12.08
C GLN A 169 7.76 -4.51 -11.43
N TYR A 170 7.77 -3.62 -10.45
CA TYR A 170 8.99 -3.29 -9.71
C TYR A 170 9.59 -4.50 -9.01
N VAL A 171 8.77 -5.35 -8.37
CA VAL A 171 9.26 -6.57 -7.70
C VAL A 171 9.81 -7.55 -8.74
N VAL A 172 9.13 -7.77 -9.86
CA VAL A 172 9.62 -8.63 -10.95
C VAL A 172 10.98 -8.14 -11.46
N ALA A 173 11.11 -6.83 -11.74
CA ALA A 173 12.38 -6.24 -12.17
C ALA A 173 13.49 -6.38 -11.11
N HIS A 174 13.15 -6.22 -9.82
CA HIS A 174 14.07 -6.38 -8.71
C HIS A 174 14.62 -7.81 -8.65
N GLU A 175 13.75 -8.81 -8.74
CA GLU A 175 14.15 -10.23 -8.71
C GLU A 175 14.92 -10.60 -9.99
N ALA A 176 14.55 -10.07 -11.15
CA ALA A 176 15.30 -10.28 -12.39
C ALA A 176 16.72 -9.70 -12.30
N CYS A 177 16.91 -8.54 -11.69
CA CYS A 177 18.25 -7.95 -11.50
C CYS A 177 19.15 -8.83 -10.63
N HIS A 178 18.59 -9.69 -9.77
CA HIS A 178 19.35 -10.68 -9.01
C HIS A 178 19.92 -11.82 -9.86
N LEU A 179 19.53 -11.95 -11.13
CA LEU A 179 20.20 -12.87 -12.05
C LEU A 179 21.67 -12.46 -12.25
N LEU A 180 21.96 -11.16 -12.35
CA LEU A 180 23.32 -10.62 -12.50
C LEU A 180 23.98 -10.27 -11.16
N ALA A 181 23.24 -9.77 -10.20
CA ALA A 181 23.80 -9.24 -8.95
C ALA A 181 23.05 -9.78 -7.72
N LYS A 182 23.62 -10.78 -7.06
CA LYS A 182 23.02 -11.42 -5.86
C LYS A 182 23.08 -10.57 -4.59
N HIS A 183 23.50 -9.31 -4.68
CA HIS A 183 23.65 -8.34 -3.58
C HIS A 183 22.93 -7.04 -3.89
N HIS A 184 22.75 -6.15 -2.90
CA HIS A 184 22.07 -4.86 -3.06
C HIS A 184 23.03 -3.66 -3.06
N GLN A 185 24.23 -3.81 -3.61
CA GLN A 185 25.24 -2.75 -3.74
C GLN A 185 24.83 -1.70 -4.79
N PRO A 186 25.58 -0.59 -4.97
CA PRO A 186 25.25 0.47 -5.94
C PRO A 186 25.03 -0.02 -7.38
N SER A 187 25.83 -1.01 -7.83
CA SER A 187 25.70 -1.65 -9.16
C SER A 187 24.33 -2.31 -9.36
N PHE A 188 23.83 -3.04 -8.36
CA PHE A 188 22.48 -3.61 -8.38
C PHE A 188 21.41 -2.52 -8.49
N ARG A 189 21.56 -1.44 -7.72
CA ARG A 189 20.58 -0.33 -7.76
C ARG A 189 20.57 0.39 -9.10
N ALA A 190 21.73 0.53 -9.74
CA ALA A 190 21.84 1.09 -11.10
C ALA A 190 21.12 0.18 -12.10
N LEU A 191 21.25 -1.14 -11.96
CA LEU A 191 20.57 -2.11 -12.81
C LEU A 191 19.04 -2.05 -12.62
N VAL A 192 18.54 -1.99 -11.37
CA VAL A 192 17.10 -1.81 -11.10
C VAL A 192 16.59 -0.49 -11.67
N ALA A 193 17.38 0.59 -11.58
CA ALA A 193 17.01 1.90 -12.15
C ALA A 193 16.87 1.88 -13.68
N LYS A 194 17.58 1.00 -14.39
CA LYS A 194 17.45 0.82 -15.85
C LYS A 194 16.04 0.33 -16.21
N PHE A 195 15.46 -0.61 -15.45
CA PHE A 195 14.12 -1.15 -15.67
C PHE A 195 13.01 -0.34 -15.01
N CYS A 196 13.31 0.27 -13.88
CA CYS A 196 12.39 1.05 -13.08
C CYS A 196 13.04 2.36 -12.61
N PRO A 197 13.06 3.44 -13.43
CA PRO A 197 13.70 4.71 -13.08
C PRO A 197 13.23 5.30 -11.73
N HIS A 198 11.95 5.12 -11.41
CA HIS A 198 11.34 5.59 -10.15
C HIS A 198 11.38 4.56 -9.01
N TYR A 199 12.27 3.57 -9.03
CA TYR A 199 12.33 2.46 -8.08
C TYR A 199 12.38 2.90 -6.61
N LYS A 200 12.98 4.06 -6.30
CA LYS A 200 13.05 4.58 -4.91
C LYS A 200 11.65 4.90 -4.35
N VAL A 201 10.80 5.49 -5.18
CA VAL A 201 9.40 5.82 -4.82
C VAL A 201 8.60 4.54 -4.68
N LEU A 202 8.70 3.62 -5.66
CA LEU A 202 8.02 2.33 -5.65
C LEU A 202 8.42 1.47 -4.45
N ARG A 203 9.72 1.48 -4.09
CA ARG A 203 10.23 0.80 -2.90
C ARG A 203 9.63 1.36 -1.60
N LYS A 204 9.51 2.69 -1.49
CA LYS A 204 8.88 3.35 -0.32
C LYS A 204 7.40 3.01 -0.24
N GLU A 205 6.70 3.08 -1.36
CA GLU A 205 5.29 2.72 -1.46
C GLU A 205 5.07 1.25 -1.08
N LEU A 206 5.87 0.33 -1.62
CA LEU A 206 5.80 -1.11 -1.34
C LEU A 206 6.02 -1.44 0.15
N LYS A 207 6.87 -0.69 0.86
CA LYS A 207 7.07 -0.84 2.31
C LYS A 207 5.82 -0.49 3.12
N ASN A 208 5.03 0.46 2.63
CA ASN A 208 3.81 0.92 3.29
C ASN A 208 2.61 0.00 3.02
N GLN A 209 2.73 -0.93 2.05
CA GLN A 209 1.72 -1.94 1.79
C GLN A 209 1.77 -3.02 2.87
N ILE A 210 0.81 -2.99 3.78
CA ILE A 210 0.64 -4.03 4.81
C ILE A 210 0.02 -5.24 4.11
N PHE A 211 0.68 -6.40 4.18
CA PHE A 211 0.06 -7.65 3.80
C PHE A 211 -1.01 -7.98 4.84
N ILE A 212 -2.26 -7.76 4.50
CA ILE A 212 -3.38 -8.30 5.24
C ILE A 212 -3.62 -9.70 4.65
N SER A 213 -3.12 -10.70 5.35
CA SER A 213 -3.34 -12.13 5.04
C SER A 213 -4.76 -12.54 5.36
#